data_c5fdac2f6d1fae60597de92246ab663f
#
_entry.id   c5fdac2f6d1fae60597de92246ab663f
#
_cell.length_a   1.000
_cell.length_b   1.000
_cell.length_c   1.000
_cell.angle_alpha   90.00
_cell.angle_beta   90.00
_cell.angle_gamma   90.00
#
_symmetry.space_group_name_H-M   'P 1'
#
loop_
_entity.id
_entity.type
_entity.pdbx_description
1 polymer ?
#
loop_
_entity_poly.entity_id
_entity_poly.type
_entity_poly.pdbx_seq_one_letter_code
_entity_poly.pdbx_strand_id
1 'polypeptide(L)'
;MKFVIVGYGRVGTRTAHILQSEGHEVVIVERSREKVDRATAAGFEVITGDGSEESTLEAAGIDEADAIGALTGDLNTNFSACMIGKEHGCRTVLRIDADYREEIYDKYAADVDDIIYPERLGAAGAKTALLGGDFNVLADLTERLSIASVDVPEGSSVIGKRVVEVSLPGDAHIYAHGRAHESMTIPLPRTTIEAGDSLAVMTSHDGIDEVRSALKAEA
;
A
#
# COMPACT_ATOMS: atom_id res chain seq x y z
N MET A 1 0.38 -19.36 2.83
CA MET A 1 0.74 -19.07 1.44
C MET A 1 2.25 -18.91 1.35
N LYS A 2 2.84 -19.22 0.19
CA LYS A 2 4.26 -19.05 -0.11
C LYS A 2 4.44 -17.92 -1.12
N PHE A 3 5.36 -17.00 -0.83
CA PHE A 3 5.64 -15.83 -1.65
C PHE A 3 7.12 -15.76 -2.04
N VAL A 4 7.40 -15.47 -3.30
CA VAL A 4 8.75 -15.15 -3.78
C VAL A 4 8.86 -13.64 -3.94
N ILE A 5 9.82 -13.02 -3.28
CA ILE A 5 10.09 -11.58 -3.36
C ILE A 5 11.43 -11.36 -4.05
N VAL A 6 11.40 -10.78 -5.25
CA VAL A 6 12.60 -10.40 -6.00
C VAL A 6 13.02 -8.98 -5.60
N GLY A 7 14.18 -8.89 -4.97
CA GLY A 7 14.77 -7.64 -4.48
C GLY A 7 14.52 -7.37 -2.99
N TYR A 8 15.60 -7.20 -2.23
CA TYR A 8 15.57 -6.83 -0.80
C TYR A 8 15.97 -5.36 -0.60
N GLY A 9 15.34 -4.48 -1.42
CA GLY A 9 15.39 -3.03 -1.29
C GLY A 9 14.37 -2.51 -0.27
N ARG A 10 14.11 -1.19 -0.28
CA ARG A 10 13.18 -0.54 0.67
C ARG A 10 11.77 -1.13 0.64
N VAL A 11 11.23 -1.38 -0.54
CA VAL A 11 9.88 -1.96 -0.71
C VAL A 11 9.91 -3.44 -0.34
N GLY A 12 10.78 -4.25 -0.99
CA GLY A 12 10.85 -5.68 -0.76
C GLY A 12 11.09 -6.06 0.70
N THR A 13 12.01 -5.37 1.39
CA THR A 13 12.23 -5.58 2.84
C THR A 13 10.96 -5.41 3.66
N ARG A 14 10.21 -4.32 3.45
CA ARG A 14 9.00 -4.05 4.23
C ARG A 14 7.89 -5.04 3.89
N THR A 15 7.68 -5.34 2.62
CA THR A 15 6.70 -6.32 2.17
C THR A 15 6.99 -7.70 2.76
N ALA A 16 8.25 -8.15 2.70
CA ALA A 16 8.67 -9.43 3.26
C ALA A 16 8.39 -9.54 4.76
N HIS A 17 8.73 -8.50 5.54
CA HIS A 17 8.46 -8.50 6.99
C HIS A 17 6.97 -8.52 7.31
N ILE A 18 6.14 -7.80 6.57
CA ILE A 18 4.68 -7.83 6.79
C ILE A 18 4.15 -9.23 6.52
N LEU A 19 4.45 -9.83 5.36
CA LEU A 19 3.99 -11.18 5.02
C LEU A 19 4.46 -12.22 6.03
N GLN A 20 5.71 -12.15 6.48
CA GLN A 20 6.24 -13.04 7.52
C GLN A 20 5.51 -12.86 8.86
N SER A 21 5.21 -11.62 9.27
CA SER A 21 4.47 -11.34 10.51
C SER A 21 3.02 -11.84 10.47
N GLU A 22 2.45 -11.98 9.28
CA GLU A 22 1.12 -12.57 9.04
C GLU A 22 1.15 -14.10 8.94
N GLY A 23 2.32 -14.71 9.12
CA GLY A 23 2.49 -16.17 9.14
C GLY A 23 2.64 -16.81 7.76
N HIS A 24 3.04 -16.04 6.78
CA HIS A 24 3.31 -16.54 5.43
C HIS A 24 4.78 -16.97 5.27
N GLU A 25 5.01 -17.93 4.38
CA GLU A 25 6.34 -18.33 3.93
C GLU A 25 6.84 -17.32 2.90
N VAL A 26 8.05 -16.80 3.07
CA VAL A 26 8.64 -15.81 2.18
C VAL A 26 10.05 -16.22 1.82
N VAL A 27 10.30 -16.35 0.52
CA VAL A 27 11.64 -16.58 -0.04
C VAL A 27 12.10 -15.31 -0.74
N ILE A 28 13.30 -14.86 -0.44
CA ILE A 28 13.91 -13.66 -1.04
C ILE A 28 14.86 -14.06 -2.15
N VAL A 29 14.73 -13.42 -3.31
CA VAL A 29 15.73 -13.48 -4.39
C VAL A 29 16.47 -12.14 -4.44
N GLU A 30 17.79 -12.14 -4.22
CA GLU A 30 18.59 -10.92 -4.22
C GLU A 30 20.01 -11.21 -4.73
N ARG A 31 20.55 -10.31 -5.55
CA ARG A 31 21.90 -10.45 -6.14
C ARG A 31 23.01 -9.74 -5.35
N SER A 32 22.65 -8.72 -4.58
CA SER A 32 23.61 -7.95 -3.78
C SER A 32 23.96 -8.69 -2.50
N ARG A 33 25.23 -9.04 -2.33
CA ARG A 33 25.74 -9.78 -1.16
C ARG A 33 25.39 -9.08 0.17
N GLU A 34 25.53 -7.76 0.24
CA GLU A 34 25.16 -7.00 1.43
C GLU A 34 23.68 -7.18 1.81
N LYS A 35 22.79 -7.17 0.80
CA LYS A 35 21.35 -7.33 1.04
C LYS A 35 21.00 -8.79 1.34
N VAL A 36 21.68 -9.74 0.73
CA VAL A 36 21.57 -11.18 1.05
C VAL A 36 21.91 -11.40 2.53
N ASP A 37 23.07 -10.90 2.99
CA ASP A 37 23.49 -11.03 4.38
C ASP A 37 22.46 -10.40 5.34
N ARG A 38 21.88 -9.25 4.99
CA ARG A 38 20.83 -8.59 5.78
C ARG A 38 19.53 -9.40 5.83
N ALA A 39 19.10 -9.95 4.70
CA ALA A 39 17.87 -10.75 4.65
C ALA A 39 18.02 -12.07 5.44
N THR A 40 19.18 -12.72 5.30
CA THR A 40 19.52 -13.93 6.07
C THR A 40 19.57 -13.64 7.57
N ALA A 41 20.20 -12.53 7.98
CA ALA A 41 20.25 -12.11 9.38
C ALA A 41 18.86 -11.77 9.95
N ALA A 42 17.92 -11.35 9.09
CA ALA A 42 16.52 -11.12 9.44
C ALA A 42 15.68 -12.41 9.51
N GLY A 43 16.27 -13.58 9.21
CA GLY A 43 15.61 -14.89 9.30
C GLY A 43 14.82 -15.30 8.08
N PHE A 44 15.04 -14.67 6.93
CA PHE A 44 14.44 -15.09 5.66
C PHE A 44 15.25 -16.21 5.01
N GLU A 45 14.57 -17.07 4.26
CA GLU A 45 15.19 -17.89 3.25
C GLU A 45 15.60 -17.02 2.07
N VAL A 46 16.86 -17.15 1.59
CA VAL A 46 17.41 -16.28 0.56
C VAL A 46 18.10 -17.07 -0.53
N ILE A 47 17.68 -16.87 -1.75
CA ILE A 47 18.36 -17.36 -2.95
C ILE A 47 19.19 -16.21 -3.54
N THR A 48 20.49 -16.44 -3.64
CA THR A 48 21.40 -15.46 -4.23
C THR A 48 21.44 -15.62 -5.73
N GLY A 49 20.96 -14.61 -6.48
CA GLY A 49 20.94 -14.68 -7.94
C GLY A 49 20.20 -13.51 -8.57
N ASP A 50 20.14 -13.55 -9.90
CA ASP A 50 19.37 -12.56 -10.67
C ASP A 50 17.93 -13.07 -10.82
N GLY A 51 16.98 -12.26 -10.36
CA GLY A 51 15.55 -12.60 -10.45
C GLY A 51 14.96 -12.58 -11.86
N SER A 52 15.73 -12.18 -12.86
CA SER A 52 15.35 -12.31 -14.27
C SER A 52 15.71 -13.68 -14.88
N GLU A 53 16.39 -14.54 -14.12
CA GLU A 53 16.79 -15.88 -14.55
C GLU A 53 15.82 -16.93 -13.98
N GLU A 54 15.25 -17.75 -14.87
CA GLU A 54 14.30 -18.82 -14.51
C GLU A 54 14.90 -19.78 -13.49
N SER A 55 16.15 -20.24 -13.70
CA SER A 55 16.85 -21.14 -12.78
C SER A 55 17.00 -20.59 -11.36
N THR A 56 17.11 -19.27 -11.22
CA THR A 56 17.16 -18.60 -9.92
C THR A 56 15.77 -18.64 -9.24
N LEU A 57 14.71 -18.44 -9.99
CA LEU A 57 13.35 -18.51 -9.48
C LEU A 57 12.90 -19.93 -9.19
N GLU A 58 13.34 -20.92 -9.99
CA GLU A 58 13.15 -22.33 -9.70
C GLU A 58 13.83 -22.73 -8.37
N ALA A 59 15.08 -22.26 -8.16
CA ALA A 59 15.77 -22.46 -6.88
C ALA A 59 15.06 -21.81 -5.69
N ALA A 60 14.28 -20.73 -5.91
CA ALA A 60 13.43 -20.11 -4.92
C ALA A 60 12.08 -20.84 -4.72
N GLY A 61 11.83 -21.88 -5.48
CA GLY A 61 10.61 -22.69 -5.42
C GLY A 61 9.40 -21.97 -6.02
N ILE A 62 9.59 -21.33 -7.18
CA ILE A 62 8.52 -20.60 -7.88
C ILE A 62 7.37 -21.52 -8.26
N ASP A 63 7.62 -22.81 -8.56
CA ASP A 63 6.60 -23.81 -8.87
C ASP A 63 5.56 -24.02 -7.76
N GLU A 64 5.93 -23.74 -6.52
CA GLU A 64 5.10 -23.91 -5.33
C GLU A 64 4.60 -22.57 -4.77
N ALA A 65 4.99 -21.46 -5.39
CA ALA A 65 4.64 -20.14 -4.89
C ALA A 65 3.22 -19.73 -5.30
N ASP A 66 2.48 -19.14 -4.38
CA ASP A 66 1.15 -18.56 -4.65
C ASP A 66 1.28 -17.23 -5.42
N ALA A 67 2.35 -16.47 -5.16
CA ALA A 67 2.61 -15.21 -5.85
C ALA A 67 4.09 -14.82 -5.85
N ILE A 68 4.46 -14.02 -6.86
CA ILE A 68 5.76 -13.37 -6.98
C ILE A 68 5.62 -11.85 -6.93
N GLY A 69 6.41 -11.20 -6.09
CA GLY A 69 6.55 -9.74 -6.03
C GLY A 69 7.90 -9.30 -6.58
N ALA A 70 7.93 -8.75 -7.78
CA ALA A 70 9.12 -8.21 -8.42
C ALA A 70 9.31 -6.74 -8.03
N LEU A 71 10.11 -6.50 -6.96
CA LEU A 71 10.16 -5.26 -6.21
C LEU A 71 11.53 -4.56 -6.26
N THR A 72 12.34 -4.84 -7.29
CA THR A 72 13.64 -4.17 -7.50
C THR A 72 13.47 -2.75 -8.05
N GLY A 73 14.56 -2.00 -8.18
CA GLY A 73 14.59 -0.72 -8.89
C GLY A 73 14.78 -0.85 -10.41
N ASP A 74 14.91 -2.06 -10.94
CA ASP A 74 15.10 -2.32 -12.37
C ASP A 74 13.86 -2.93 -12.99
N LEU A 75 13.21 -2.17 -13.89
CA LEU A 75 11.96 -2.57 -14.53
C LEU A 75 12.11 -3.85 -15.37
N ASN A 76 13.24 -4.02 -16.04
CA ASN A 76 13.44 -5.19 -16.91
C ASN A 76 13.53 -6.46 -16.08
N THR A 77 14.30 -6.43 -14.98
CA THR A 77 14.37 -7.53 -14.01
C THR A 77 12.98 -7.84 -13.45
N ASN A 78 12.23 -6.80 -13.04
CA ASN A 78 10.89 -6.98 -12.48
C ASN A 78 9.92 -7.60 -13.49
N PHE A 79 9.92 -7.11 -14.72
CA PHE A 79 9.04 -7.65 -15.76
C PHE A 79 9.41 -9.10 -16.11
N SER A 80 10.70 -9.41 -16.30
CA SER A 80 11.13 -10.78 -16.57
C SER A 80 10.71 -11.74 -15.45
N ALA A 81 10.90 -11.34 -14.20
CA ALA A 81 10.49 -12.13 -13.04
C ALA A 81 8.98 -12.39 -13.02
N CYS A 82 8.16 -11.37 -13.32
CA CYS A 82 6.72 -11.53 -13.42
C CYS A 82 6.32 -12.47 -14.56
N MET A 83 6.97 -12.39 -15.72
CA MET A 83 6.67 -13.30 -16.85
C MET A 83 6.97 -14.75 -16.50
N ILE A 84 8.13 -15.01 -15.90
CA ILE A 84 8.48 -16.36 -15.42
C ILE A 84 7.45 -16.83 -14.38
N GLY A 85 7.13 -15.99 -13.38
CA GLY A 85 6.13 -16.33 -12.36
C GLY A 85 4.77 -16.66 -12.95
N LYS A 86 4.34 -15.92 -13.99
CA LYS A 86 3.09 -16.20 -14.72
C LYS A 86 3.10 -17.55 -15.43
N GLU A 87 4.22 -17.92 -16.06
CA GLU A 87 4.40 -19.24 -16.70
C GLU A 87 4.30 -20.38 -15.69
N HIS A 88 4.76 -20.16 -14.44
CA HIS A 88 4.63 -21.11 -13.32
C HIS A 88 3.29 -20.99 -12.57
N GLY A 89 2.36 -20.17 -13.04
CA GLY A 89 1.00 -20.05 -12.48
C GLY A 89 0.88 -19.18 -11.21
N CYS A 90 1.91 -18.40 -10.88
CA CYS A 90 1.89 -17.48 -9.77
C CYS A 90 1.10 -16.21 -10.09
N ARG A 91 0.44 -15.64 -9.09
CA ARG A 91 0.01 -14.24 -9.15
C ARG A 91 1.23 -13.33 -9.20
N THR A 92 1.19 -12.30 -10.03
CA THR A 92 2.35 -11.45 -10.34
C THR A 92 2.11 -10.02 -9.89
N VAL A 93 3.09 -9.44 -9.16
CA VAL A 93 3.07 -8.05 -8.73
C VAL A 93 4.33 -7.35 -9.23
N LEU A 94 4.14 -6.40 -10.14
CA LEU A 94 5.20 -5.63 -10.79
C LEU A 94 5.39 -4.28 -10.11
N ARG A 95 6.60 -3.97 -9.63
CA ARG A 95 6.97 -2.61 -9.25
C ARG A 95 7.46 -1.83 -10.46
N ILE A 96 6.87 -0.66 -10.68
CA ILE A 96 7.37 0.34 -11.63
C ILE A 96 7.88 1.55 -10.86
N ASP A 97 9.04 2.09 -11.26
CA ASP A 97 9.54 3.38 -10.79
C ASP A 97 8.85 4.51 -11.56
N ALA A 98 8.49 5.60 -10.87
CA ALA A 98 7.47 6.56 -11.32
C ALA A 98 7.77 7.40 -12.57
N ASP A 99 8.96 7.31 -13.16
CA ASP A 99 9.35 8.13 -14.32
C ASP A 99 8.93 7.55 -15.68
N TYR A 100 8.17 6.44 -15.68
CA TYR A 100 7.69 5.86 -16.94
C TYR A 100 6.34 6.42 -17.33
N ARG A 101 6.21 6.77 -18.63
CA ARG A 101 5.00 7.32 -19.22
C ARG A 101 3.83 6.33 -19.14
N GLU A 102 2.61 6.84 -19.07
CA GLU A 102 1.34 6.08 -19.12
C GLU A 102 1.31 4.98 -20.18
N GLU A 103 1.91 5.25 -21.35
CA GLU A 103 2.03 4.29 -22.47
C GLU A 103 2.81 3.00 -22.11
N ILE A 104 3.75 3.07 -21.14
CA ILE A 104 4.50 1.91 -20.69
C ILE A 104 3.68 1.11 -19.68
N TYR A 105 2.89 1.80 -18.86
CA TYR A 105 1.93 1.15 -17.96
C TYR A 105 0.95 0.28 -18.74
N ASP A 106 0.28 0.85 -19.74
CA ASP A 106 -0.71 0.13 -20.55
C ASP A 106 -0.11 -1.09 -21.26
N LYS A 107 1.17 -1.01 -21.61
CA LYS A 107 1.89 -2.11 -22.25
C LYS A 107 2.11 -3.30 -21.31
N TYR A 108 2.42 -3.06 -20.04
CA TYR A 108 2.73 -4.11 -19.07
C TYR A 108 1.51 -4.54 -18.24
N ALA A 109 0.50 -3.67 -18.09
CA ALA A 109 -0.71 -3.94 -17.31
C ALA A 109 -1.52 -5.13 -17.84
N ALA A 110 -1.43 -5.42 -19.14
CA ALA A 110 -2.10 -6.58 -19.73
C ALA A 110 -1.41 -7.92 -19.41
N ASP A 111 -0.13 -7.88 -19.01
CA ASP A 111 0.70 -9.05 -18.85
C ASP A 111 0.91 -9.48 -17.39
N VAL A 112 0.61 -8.61 -16.42
CA VAL A 112 0.75 -8.87 -14.98
C VAL A 112 -0.58 -8.69 -14.25
N ASP A 113 -0.71 -9.27 -13.05
CA ASP A 113 -1.96 -9.18 -12.29
C ASP A 113 -2.10 -7.83 -11.56
N ASP A 114 -0.99 -7.31 -11.00
CA ASP A 114 -0.99 -6.03 -10.30
C ASP A 114 0.29 -5.22 -10.59
N ILE A 115 0.15 -3.89 -10.61
CA ILE A 115 1.27 -2.96 -10.73
C ILE A 115 1.25 -2.01 -9.52
N ILE A 116 2.42 -1.85 -8.89
CA ILE A 116 2.58 -0.92 -7.77
C ILE A 116 3.57 0.20 -8.07
N TYR A 117 3.27 1.39 -7.54
CA TYR A 117 4.09 2.61 -7.62
C TYR A 117 4.37 3.14 -6.21
N PRO A 118 5.37 2.58 -5.51
CA PRO A 118 5.63 2.96 -4.11
C PRO A 118 6.00 4.43 -3.93
N GLU A 119 6.68 5.01 -4.91
CA GLU A 119 7.09 6.41 -4.92
C GLU A 119 5.88 7.35 -5.03
N ARG A 120 4.87 6.98 -5.82
CA ARG A 120 3.63 7.75 -5.98
C ARG A 120 2.82 7.79 -4.68
N LEU A 121 2.72 6.64 -4.00
CA LEU A 121 2.09 6.57 -2.67
C LEU A 121 2.84 7.42 -1.64
N GLY A 122 4.18 7.36 -1.63
CA GLY A 122 5.01 8.17 -0.75
C GLY A 122 4.90 9.67 -1.05
N ALA A 123 4.85 10.05 -2.32
CA ALA A 123 4.71 11.46 -2.75
C ALA A 123 3.34 12.04 -2.36
N ALA A 124 2.26 11.26 -2.48
CA ALA A 124 0.93 11.68 -2.03
C ALA A 124 0.90 11.98 -0.53
N GLY A 125 1.49 11.11 0.29
CA GLY A 125 1.64 11.33 1.73
C GLY A 125 2.49 12.55 2.05
N ALA A 126 3.63 12.72 1.37
CA ALA A 126 4.51 13.87 1.56
C ALA A 126 3.83 15.19 1.17
N LYS A 127 3.11 15.23 0.03
CA LYS A 127 2.29 16.38 -0.38
C LYS A 127 1.31 16.78 0.72
N THR A 128 0.58 15.82 1.27
CA THR A 128 -0.42 16.07 2.31
C THR A 128 0.23 16.63 3.56
N ALA A 129 1.34 16.04 4.01
CA ALA A 129 2.09 16.54 5.17
C ALA A 129 2.66 17.95 4.96
N LEU A 130 3.18 18.26 3.77
CA LEU A 130 3.71 19.60 3.43
C LEU A 130 2.63 20.67 3.38
N LEU A 131 1.42 20.32 2.99
CA LEU A 131 0.28 21.25 3.00
C LEU A 131 -0.26 21.51 4.41
N GLY A 132 0.30 20.87 5.44
CA GLY A 132 -0.09 21.08 6.84
C GLY A 132 -1.53 20.66 7.11
N GLY A 133 -2.04 19.69 6.38
CA GLY A 133 -3.41 19.22 6.51
C GLY A 133 -3.55 18.15 7.58
N ASP A 134 -4.64 18.22 8.34
CA ASP A 134 -5.10 17.15 9.25
C ASP A 134 -5.58 15.90 8.47
N PHE A 135 -5.17 15.78 7.23
CA PHE A 135 -5.58 14.75 6.29
C PHE A 135 -4.37 13.92 5.82
N ASN A 136 -4.30 12.67 6.23
CA ASN A 136 -3.32 11.73 5.73
C ASN A 136 -3.99 10.79 4.72
N VAL A 137 -3.61 10.86 3.44
CA VAL A 137 -4.05 9.86 2.45
C VAL A 137 -3.45 8.51 2.86
N LEU A 138 -4.30 7.59 3.25
CA LEU A 138 -3.91 6.23 3.68
C LEU A 138 -3.71 5.31 2.48
N ALA A 139 -4.54 5.46 1.44
CA ALA A 139 -4.44 4.71 0.20
C ALA A 139 -5.21 5.40 -0.93
N ASP A 140 -4.67 5.35 -2.13
CA ASP A 140 -5.40 5.59 -3.36
C ASP A 140 -5.90 4.23 -3.87
N LEU A 141 -7.22 4.01 -3.80
CA LEU A 141 -7.84 2.74 -4.20
C LEU A 141 -8.01 2.64 -5.71
N THR A 142 -8.27 3.78 -6.35
CA THR A 142 -8.37 3.93 -7.80
C THR A 142 -7.89 5.33 -8.20
N GLU A 143 -7.86 5.65 -9.50
CA GLU A 143 -7.53 7.00 -9.99
C GLU A 143 -8.47 8.09 -9.46
N ARG A 144 -9.65 7.72 -8.96
CA ARG A 144 -10.69 8.66 -8.53
C ARG A 144 -11.11 8.50 -7.07
N LEU A 145 -10.68 7.45 -6.39
CA LEU A 145 -11.14 7.09 -5.05
C LEU A 145 -9.97 6.91 -4.10
N SER A 146 -10.02 7.62 -2.98
CA SER A 146 -8.98 7.58 -1.94
C SER A 146 -9.59 7.31 -0.57
N ILE A 147 -8.82 6.66 0.29
CA ILE A 147 -9.08 6.64 1.74
C ILE A 147 -8.12 7.62 2.40
N ALA A 148 -8.66 8.54 3.18
CA ALA A 148 -7.90 9.51 3.93
C ALA A 148 -8.25 9.44 5.42
N SER A 149 -7.24 9.65 6.29
CA SER A 149 -7.46 9.88 7.71
C SER A 149 -7.66 11.36 7.98
N VAL A 150 -8.66 11.67 8.77
CA VAL A 150 -9.00 13.05 9.20
C VAL A 150 -9.12 13.06 10.70
N ASP A 151 -8.47 14.02 11.35
CA ASP A 151 -8.69 14.28 12.76
C ASP A 151 -9.83 15.27 12.95
N VAL A 152 -10.67 15.00 13.95
CA VAL A 152 -11.83 15.83 14.30
C VAL A 152 -11.34 17.01 15.15
N PRO A 153 -11.33 18.24 14.60
CA PRO A 153 -10.83 19.40 15.36
C PRO A 153 -11.78 19.77 16.50
N GLU A 154 -11.25 20.47 17.51
CA GLU A 154 -12.05 21.09 18.55
C GLU A 154 -13.05 22.06 17.92
N GLY A 155 -14.31 21.99 18.34
CA GLY A 155 -15.39 22.84 17.79
C GLY A 155 -16.02 22.32 16.50
N SER A 156 -15.63 21.15 16.01
CA SER A 156 -16.27 20.54 14.83
C SER A 156 -17.76 20.25 15.07
N SER A 157 -18.58 20.52 14.05
CA SER A 157 -20.03 20.32 14.06
C SER A 157 -20.46 18.84 14.18
N VAL A 158 -19.53 17.91 14.02
CA VAL A 158 -19.77 16.46 14.13
C VAL A 158 -19.55 15.91 15.54
N ILE A 159 -18.96 16.70 16.45
CA ILE A 159 -18.75 16.30 17.85
C ILE A 159 -20.10 16.06 18.53
N GLY A 160 -20.20 14.95 19.27
CA GLY A 160 -21.42 14.51 19.94
C GLY A 160 -22.40 13.76 19.06
N LYS A 161 -22.23 13.75 17.74
CA LYS A 161 -23.06 12.95 16.82
C LYS A 161 -22.60 11.50 16.79
N ARG A 162 -23.51 10.57 16.55
CA ARG A 162 -23.16 9.19 16.23
C ARG A 162 -22.59 9.12 14.81
N VAL A 163 -21.65 8.20 14.56
CA VAL A 163 -21.06 8.03 13.23
C VAL A 163 -22.12 7.90 12.12
N VAL A 164 -23.20 7.19 12.40
CA VAL A 164 -24.32 7.02 11.44
C VAL A 164 -25.16 8.27 11.21
N GLU A 165 -25.02 9.29 12.03
CA GLU A 165 -25.74 10.58 11.91
C GLU A 165 -24.92 11.62 11.18
N VAL A 166 -23.64 11.33 10.92
CA VAL A 166 -22.74 12.25 10.21
C VAL A 166 -22.98 12.14 8.73
N SER A 167 -23.43 13.24 8.13
CA SER A 167 -23.53 13.37 6.68
C SER A 167 -22.30 14.15 6.20
N LEU A 168 -21.47 13.50 5.42
CA LEU A 168 -20.33 14.13 4.75
C LEU A 168 -20.73 14.58 3.34
N PRO A 169 -20.09 15.63 2.78
CA PRO A 169 -20.40 16.10 1.44
C PRO A 169 -20.04 15.07 0.37
N GLY A 170 -20.73 15.16 -0.77
CA GLY A 170 -20.49 14.30 -1.93
C GLY A 170 -20.79 12.83 -1.69
N ASP A 171 -19.88 11.99 -2.12
CA ASP A 171 -19.89 10.53 -1.98
C ASP A 171 -19.01 10.02 -0.81
N ALA A 172 -18.68 10.90 0.13
CA ALA A 172 -17.79 10.59 1.24
C ALA A 172 -18.47 9.71 2.31
N HIS A 173 -17.76 8.66 2.74
CA HIS A 173 -18.22 7.73 3.76
C HIS A 173 -17.17 7.45 4.83
N ILE A 174 -17.59 7.35 6.10
CA ILE A 174 -16.71 6.96 7.21
C ILE A 174 -16.60 5.44 7.24
N TYR A 175 -15.37 4.91 7.14
CA TYR A 175 -15.08 3.49 7.15
C TYR A 175 -14.44 3.01 8.44
N ALA A 176 -13.62 3.86 9.09
CA ALA A 176 -13.04 3.54 10.38
C ALA A 176 -13.05 4.76 11.31
N HIS A 177 -12.97 4.51 12.60
CA HIS A 177 -12.93 5.48 13.67
C HIS A 177 -11.92 5.03 14.72
N GLY A 178 -11.12 5.94 15.22
CA GLY A 178 -10.20 5.75 16.35
C GLY A 178 -10.32 6.90 17.33
N ARG A 179 -10.24 6.59 18.63
CA ARG A 179 -10.06 7.61 19.67
C ARG A 179 -8.66 8.22 19.55
N ALA A 180 -8.48 9.42 20.05
CA ALA A 180 -7.17 10.06 20.11
C ALA A 180 -6.11 9.10 20.63
N HIS A 181 -5.06 8.86 19.84
CA HIS A 181 -3.95 7.93 20.14
C HIS A 181 -4.29 6.43 20.22
N GLU A 182 -5.48 6.03 19.77
CA GLU A 182 -5.87 4.63 19.69
C GLU A 182 -5.89 4.14 18.23
N SER A 183 -5.81 2.82 18.06
CA SER A 183 -5.92 2.21 16.73
C SER A 183 -7.34 2.38 16.18
N MET A 184 -7.44 2.65 14.87
CA MET A 184 -8.72 2.71 14.17
C MET A 184 -9.40 1.35 14.13
N THR A 185 -10.72 1.35 14.29
CA THR A 185 -11.60 0.18 14.19
C THR A 185 -12.81 0.51 13.34
N ILE A 186 -13.53 -0.52 12.87
CA ILE A 186 -14.82 -0.32 12.19
C ILE A 186 -15.81 0.22 13.23
N PRO A 187 -16.40 1.41 13.02
CA PRO A 187 -17.27 2.03 14.02
C PRO A 187 -18.58 1.27 14.15
N LEU A 188 -19.03 1.11 15.38
CA LEU A 188 -20.40 0.64 15.61
C LEU A 188 -21.40 1.79 15.35
N PRO A 189 -22.65 1.48 14.97
CA PRO A 189 -23.66 2.50 14.71
C PRO A 189 -23.89 3.51 15.86
N ARG A 190 -23.61 3.08 17.09
CA ARG A 190 -23.74 3.89 18.32
C ARG A 190 -22.46 4.67 18.70
N THR A 191 -21.36 4.49 17.97
CA THR A 191 -20.11 5.20 18.25
C THR A 191 -20.32 6.69 18.10
N THR A 192 -20.05 7.45 19.17
CA THR A 192 -20.15 8.91 19.20
C THR A 192 -18.78 9.51 18.89
N ILE A 193 -18.76 10.57 18.09
CA ILE A 193 -17.55 11.29 17.70
C ILE A 193 -17.19 12.30 18.78
N GLU A 194 -15.92 12.38 19.12
CA GLU A 194 -15.34 13.32 20.10
C GLU A 194 -14.23 14.15 19.45
N ALA A 195 -13.86 15.26 20.09
CA ALA A 195 -12.73 16.06 19.64
C ALA A 195 -11.43 15.25 19.72
N GLY A 196 -10.58 15.35 18.68
CA GLY A 196 -9.33 14.62 18.60
C GLY A 196 -9.49 13.16 18.10
N ASP A 197 -10.70 12.70 17.83
CA ASP A 197 -10.91 11.41 17.16
C ASP A 197 -10.34 11.45 15.74
N SER A 198 -9.88 10.31 15.26
CA SER A 198 -9.45 10.12 13.86
C SER A 198 -10.49 9.32 13.09
N LEU A 199 -10.88 9.80 11.93
CA LEU A 199 -11.83 9.15 11.02
C LEU A 199 -11.12 8.73 9.73
N ALA A 200 -11.27 7.48 9.31
CA ALA A 200 -10.90 7.09 7.96
C ALA A 200 -12.11 7.28 7.04
N VAL A 201 -11.95 8.16 6.07
CA VAL A 201 -13.01 8.54 5.12
C VAL A 201 -12.62 8.12 3.72
N MET A 202 -13.51 7.42 3.05
CA MET A 202 -13.40 7.14 1.62
C MET A 202 -14.17 8.20 0.84
N THR A 203 -13.52 8.80 -0.15
CA THR A 203 -14.11 9.84 -1.01
C THR A 203 -13.34 9.95 -2.31
N SER A 204 -13.90 10.67 -3.30
CA SER A 204 -13.17 11.07 -4.49
C SER A 204 -12.02 12.02 -4.16
N HIS A 205 -11.02 12.12 -5.04
CA HIS A 205 -9.90 13.05 -4.86
C HIS A 205 -10.36 14.50 -4.63
N ASP A 206 -11.37 14.94 -5.39
CA ASP A 206 -11.93 16.28 -5.29
C ASP A 206 -12.76 16.47 -4.00
N GLY A 207 -13.36 15.39 -3.48
CA GLY A 207 -14.17 15.39 -2.27
C GLY A 207 -13.39 15.54 -0.97
N ILE A 208 -12.07 15.34 -0.99
CA ILE A 208 -11.22 15.45 0.22
C ILE A 208 -11.30 16.86 0.84
N ASP A 209 -11.19 17.91 0.02
CA ASP A 209 -11.23 19.28 0.50
C ASP A 209 -12.62 19.70 0.99
N GLU A 210 -13.68 19.16 0.40
CA GLU A 210 -15.05 19.36 0.85
C GLU A 210 -15.29 18.72 2.21
N VAL A 211 -14.83 17.47 2.40
CA VAL A 211 -14.89 16.77 3.70
C VAL A 211 -14.14 17.53 4.78
N ARG A 212 -12.92 18.01 4.45
CA ARG A 212 -12.11 18.83 5.37
C ARG A 212 -12.87 20.08 5.80
N SER A 213 -13.49 20.75 4.84
CA SER A 213 -14.26 21.98 5.11
C SER A 213 -15.49 21.70 5.99
N ALA A 214 -16.17 20.59 5.77
CA ALA A 214 -17.32 20.17 6.55
C ALA A 214 -16.99 19.76 7.99
N LEU A 215 -15.77 19.26 8.25
CA LEU A 215 -15.31 18.86 9.58
C LEU A 215 -14.71 20.03 10.39
N LYS A 216 -14.30 21.12 9.72
CA LYS A 216 -13.86 22.33 10.41
C LYS A 216 -15.03 22.97 11.13
N ALA A 217 -14.76 23.61 12.28
CA ALA A 217 -15.73 24.44 12.96
C ALA A 217 -16.21 25.57 12.02
N GLU A 218 -17.51 25.83 12.00
CA GLU A 218 -18.00 27.12 11.50
C GLU A 218 -17.46 28.17 12.43
N ALA A 219 -16.69 29.13 11.89
CA ALA A 219 -16.08 30.22 12.61
C ALA A 219 -17.14 31.28 12.98
#